data_699efc48814c667e5071d940b63bc625
#
_entry.id   699efc48814c667e5071d940b63bc625
#
_cell.length_a   1.000
_cell.length_b   1.000
_cell.length_c   1.000
_cell.angle_alpha   90.00
_cell.angle_beta   90.00
_cell.angle_gamma   90.00
#
_symmetry.space_group_name_H-M   'P 1'
#
loop_
_entity.id
_entity.type
_entity.pdbx_description
1 polymer ?
#
loop_
_entity_poly.entity_id
_entity_poly.type
_entity_poly.pdbx_seq_one_letter_code
_entity_poly.pdbx_strand_id
1 'polypeptide(L)'
;MSNAQLPISNSRGIRFVTPGVVALLLAAFVAPSLSAQSAKAAMQQDPACQSLTPVSAGGPAPKDPETVVVRWLGWTNYELAYRGDVFLLDTYYERGPRMHPIGVAPADIKKANAIFIGHAHFDHISDAATVAKQTGAPVIGASFAGEVLTKGGVPARQFKVVKGGEVMQYPGVTVEAALGHHNVIATTVPAGFLEKQSAALETASLQQPLTDAEKQQLDAIRAHGSRDPKIATDGVINYLFTFGNGFHVLFADSPGPITDGQRALAQKAPAVDVAMFPYFDFEAGIPPLLDLVKTFKPSTVFLGHHDSEGTMKWASNYPAALAIRDASPKTRTMDVIYRTPVCFNTASKQMVIGW
;
A
#
# COMPACT_ATOMS: atom_id res chain seq x y z
N MET A 1 -17.40 -49.36 -63.42
CA MET A 1 -16.16 -49.90 -64.00
C MET A 1 -15.02 -49.02 -63.57
N SER A 2 -14.03 -49.60 -63.04
CA SER A 2 -12.67 -49.24 -62.68
C SER A 2 -12.39 -49.10 -61.18
N ASN A 3 -11.79 -50.17 -60.66
CA ASN A 3 -11.10 -50.28 -59.37
C ASN A 3 -9.81 -49.53 -59.45
N ALA A 4 -9.48 -48.82 -58.35
CA ALA A 4 -8.10 -48.43 -58.08
C ALA A 4 -7.79 -48.77 -56.61
N GLN A 5 -6.91 -49.74 -56.43
CA GLN A 5 -6.32 -50.20 -55.14
C GLN A 5 -5.35 -49.16 -54.59
N LEU A 6 -5.37 -48.96 -53.27
CA LEU A 6 -4.36 -48.24 -52.50
C LEU A 6 -3.25 -49.21 -52.03
N PRO A 7 -1.98 -48.80 -52.07
CA PRO A 7 -0.90 -49.65 -51.54
C PRO A 7 -0.68 -49.37 -50.03
N ILE A 8 -0.48 -50.47 -49.32
CA ILE A 8 -0.03 -50.52 -47.93
C ILE A 8 1.50 -50.26 -47.93
N SER A 9 1.95 -49.32 -47.14
CA SER A 9 3.40 -49.14 -46.88
C SER A 9 3.68 -48.80 -45.42
N ASN A 10 4.26 -49.77 -44.78
CA ASN A 10 5.37 -49.81 -43.80
C ASN A 10 5.34 -48.95 -42.53
N SER A 11 5.29 -49.73 -41.47
CA SER A 11 5.76 -49.52 -40.11
C SER A 11 7.04 -48.68 -39.99
N ARG A 12 6.98 -47.55 -39.28
CA ARG A 12 8.16 -46.92 -38.67
C ARG A 12 8.09 -47.07 -37.16
N GLY A 13 9.16 -47.69 -36.62
CA GLY A 13 9.31 -48.09 -35.25
C GLY A 13 9.21 -46.90 -34.26
N ILE A 14 8.48 -47.14 -33.20
CA ILE A 14 8.44 -46.30 -32.00
C ILE A 14 9.78 -46.51 -31.29
N ARG A 15 10.64 -45.49 -31.30
CA ARG A 15 11.81 -45.46 -30.44
C ARG A 15 11.35 -45.13 -29.01
N PHE A 16 11.52 -46.07 -28.11
CA PHE A 16 11.35 -45.90 -26.68
C PHE A 16 12.39 -44.89 -26.19
N VAL A 17 11.93 -43.73 -25.69
CA VAL A 17 12.78 -42.78 -24.96
C VAL A 17 13.06 -43.37 -23.58
N THR A 18 14.33 -43.49 -23.22
CA THR A 18 14.78 -44.08 -21.98
C THR A 18 14.22 -43.41 -20.73
N PRO A 19 13.86 -44.13 -19.65
CA PRO A 19 13.21 -43.57 -18.44
C PRO A 19 13.99 -42.47 -17.70
N GLY A 20 15.30 -42.34 -17.97
CA GLY A 20 16.14 -41.34 -17.29
C GLY A 20 15.87 -39.87 -17.67
N VAL A 21 15.34 -39.60 -18.88
CA VAL A 21 15.09 -38.23 -19.34
C VAL A 21 13.77 -37.67 -18.78
N VAL A 22 12.79 -38.56 -18.53
CA VAL A 22 11.48 -38.19 -17.99
C VAL A 22 11.58 -37.80 -16.49
N ALA A 23 12.46 -38.48 -15.73
CA ALA A 23 12.67 -38.18 -14.31
C ALA A 23 13.35 -36.82 -14.07
N LEU A 24 14.29 -36.42 -14.94
CA LEU A 24 14.95 -35.11 -14.83
C LEU A 24 14.01 -33.94 -15.17
N LEU A 25 13.11 -34.13 -16.13
CA LEU A 25 12.12 -33.09 -16.48
C LEU A 25 11.04 -32.87 -15.38
N LEU A 26 10.62 -33.98 -14.73
CA LEU A 26 9.67 -33.90 -13.59
C LEU A 26 10.30 -33.24 -12.35
N ALA A 27 11.57 -33.48 -12.07
CA ALA A 27 12.25 -32.85 -10.93
C ALA A 27 12.42 -31.33 -11.11
N ALA A 28 12.62 -30.86 -12.33
CA ALA A 28 12.75 -29.42 -12.61
C ALA A 28 11.42 -28.63 -12.47
N PHE A 29 10.28 -29.29 -12.71
CA PHE A 29 8.97 -28.65 -12.56
C PHE A 29 8.38 -28.74 -11.14
N VAL A 30 8.85 -29.64 -10.30
CA VAL A 30 8.34 -29.86 -8.93
C VAL A 30 9.11 -28.99 -7.91
N ALA A 31 10.38 -28.70 -8.15
CA ALA A 31 11.21 -27.95 -7.20
C ALA A 31 10.68 -26.54 -6.85
N PRO A 32 10.19 -25.70 -7.79
CA PRO A 32 9.65 -24.38 -7.46
C PRO A 32 8.35 -24.44 -6.64
N SER A 33 7.52 -25.44 -6.86
CA SER A 33 6.24 -25.58 -6.13
C SER A 33 6.45 -26.04 -4.68
N LEU A 34 7.44 -26.87 -4.40
CA LEU A 34 7.79 -27.33 -3.06
C LEU A 34 8.39 -26.19 -2.21
N SER A 35 9.26 -25.37 -2.79
CA SER A 35 9.84 -24.22 -2.11
C SER A 35 8.78 -23.15 -1.77
N ALA A 36 7.83 -22.91 -2.68
CA ALA A 36 6.72 -21.98 -2.46
C ALA A 36 5.77 -22.47 -1.36
N GLN A 37 5.46 -23.76 -1.31
CA GLN A 37 4.64 -24.36 -0.26
C GLN A 37 5.33 -24.29 1.11
N SER A 38 6.64 -24.56 1.18
CA SER A 38 7.41 -24.44 2.42
C SER A 38 7.48 -23.01 2.94
N ALA A 39 7.66 -22.01 2.08
CA ALA A 39 7.64 -20.61 2.44
C ALA A 39 6.27 -20.19 2.99
N LYS A 40 5.17 -20.63 2.35
CA LYS A 40 3.82 -20.35 2.83
C LYS A 40 3.58 -20.96 4.21
N ALA A 41 3.98 -22.21 4.43
CA ALA A 41 3.83 -22.88 5.71
C ALA A 41 4.67 -22.21 6.82
N ALA A 42 5.87 -21.75 6.51
CA ALA A 42 6.71 -20.98 7.45
C ALA A 42 6.04 -19.68 7.86
N MET A 43 5.51 -18.89 6.92
CA MET A 43 4.76 -17.65 7.22
C MET A 43 3.50 -17.92 8.06
N GLN A 44 2.77 -19.03 7.80
CA GLN A 44 1.59 -19.40 8.58
C GLN A 44 1.91 -19.70 10.05
N GLN A 45 3.15 -20.08 10.37
CA GLN A 45 3.62 -20.36 11.74
C GLN A 45 4.38 -19.17 12.34
N ASP A 46 4.66 -18.11 11.56
CA ASP A 46 5.38 -16.96 12.06
C ASP A 46 4.45 -16.10 12.94
N PRO A 47 4.80 -15.83 14.22
CA PRO A 47 3.99 -14.98 15.08
C PRO A 47 3.72 -13.59 14.52
N ALA A 48 4.61 -13.03 13.71
CA ALA A 48 4.41 -11.73 13.07
C ALA A 48 3.25 -11.78 12.06
N CYS A 49 3.00 -12.94 11.45
CA CYS A 49 1.92 -13.15 10.50
C CYS A 49 0.59 -13.54 11.16
N GLN A 50 0.54 -13.64 12.49
CA GLN A 50 -0.65 -14.00 13.26
C GLN A 50 -1.07 -12.90 14.25
N SER A 51 -0.13 -12.01 14.64
CA SER A 51 -0.38 -10.98 15.62
C SER A 51 -1.06 -9.77 15.01
N LEU A 52 -2.14 -9.29 15.64
CA LEU A 52 -2.73 -7.99 15.33
C LEU A 52 -1.96 -6.81 15.93
N THR A 53 -0.97 -7.06 16.81
CA THR A 53 -0.12 -5.99 17.34
C THR A 53 0.94 -5.63 16.30
N PRO A 54 1.00 -4.37 15.82
CA PRO A 54 2.04 -3.91 14.91
C PRO A 54 3.43 -4.07 15.51
N VAL A 55 4.43 -4.31 14.68
CA VAL A 55 5.84 -4.39 15.13
C VAL A 55 6.29 -3.06 15.71
N SER A 56 5.82 -1.95 15.12
CA SER A 56 6.04 -0.61 15.65
C SER A 56 5.51 -0.40 17.06
N ALA A 57 4.44 -1.12 17.44
CA ALA A 57 3.80 -1.04 18.77
C ALA A 57 4.21 -2.20 19.70
N GLY A 58 5.33 -2.88 19.41
CA GLY A 58 5.85 -3.96 20.25
C GLY A 58 5.37 -5.37 19.87
N GLY A 59 4.68 -5.53 18.76
CA GLY A 59 4.36 -6.83 18.20
C GLY A 59 5.59 -7.60 17.72
N PRO A 60 5.47 -8.92 17.46
CA PRO A 60 6.57 -9.75 16.99
C PRO A 60 7.03 -9.31 15.60
N ALA A 61 8.36 -9.25 15.41
CA ALA A 61 8.96 -9.08 14.09
C ALA A 61 8.99 -10.41 13.32
N PRO A 62 8.96 -10.39 11.97
CA PRO A 62 9.06 -11.61 11.17
C PRO A 62 10.39 -12.33 11.42
N LYS A 63 10.34 -13.64 11.59
CA LYS A 63 11.51 -14.48 11.86
C LYS A 63 12.25 -14.87 10.59
N ASP A 64 11.51 -15.14 9.51
CA ASP A 64 12.09 -15.45 8.20
C ASP A 64 12.61 -14.16 7.56
N PRO A 65 13.90 -14.08 7.18
CA PRO A 65 14.51 -12.89 6.58
C PRO A 65 13.94 -12.53 5.20
N GLU A 66 13.19 -13.42 4.57
CA GLU A 66 12.50 -13.17 3.31
C GLU A 66 11.03 -12.76 3.51
N THR A 67 10.55 -12.63 4.75
CA THR A 67 9.17 -12.24 5.01
C THR A 67 9.07 -10.73 5.24
N VAL A 68 8.25 -10.05 4.42
CA VAL A 68 7.76 -8.70 4.68
C VAL A 68 6.32 -8.76 5.18
N VAL A 69 6.07 -8.05 6.26
CA VAL A 69 4.71 -7.91 6.83
C VAL A 69 4.16 -6.54 6.47
N VAL A 70 2.99 -6.53 5.87
CA VAL A 70 2.23 -5.32 5.53
C VAL A 70 1.03 -5.24 6.46
N ARG A 71 0.79 -4.09 7.08
CA ARG A 71 -0.40 -3.81 7.87
C ARG A 71 -1.02 -2.49 7.46
N TRP A 72 -2.32 -2.50 7.26
CA TRP A 72 -3.10 -1.27 7.12
C TRP A 72 -3.50 -0.76 8.50
N LEU A 73 -3.18 0.51 8.78
CA LEU A 73 -3.42 1.18 10.05
C LEU A 73 -4.47 2.31 9.92
N GLY A 74 -5.35 2.19 8.94
CA GLY A 74 -6.38 3.17 8.61
C GLY A 74 -5.90 4.26 7.66
N TRP A 75 -6.83 4.85 6.92
CA TRP A 75 -6.55 5.86 5.90
C TRP A 75 -5.50 5.38 4.89
N THR A 76 -4.43 6.15 4.67
CA THR A 76 -3.23 5.73 3.93
C THR A 76 -2.07 5.34 4.85
N ASN A 77 -2.35 5.13 6.13
CA ASN A 77 -1.35 4.77 7.11
C ASN A 77 -1.05 3.27 7.06
N TYR A 78 0.20 2.92 6.81
CA TYR A 78 0.66 1.52 6.73
C TYR A 78 1.95 1.28 7.52
N GLU A 79 2.14 0.06 7.95
CA GLU A 79 3.39 -0.46 8.48
C GLU A 79 3.97 -1.50 7.52
N LEU A 80 5.26 -1.36 7.19
CA LEU A 80 6.07 -2.41 6.60
C LEU A 80 7.10 -2.88 7.61
N ALA A 81 7.13 -4.17 7.92
CA ALA A 81 8.15 -4.77 8.78
C ALA A 81 8.94 -5.83 8.02
N TYR A 82 10.28 -5.69 8.01
CA TYR A 82 11.18 -6.57 7.27
C TYR A 82 12.55 -6.65 7.96
N ARG A 83 13.06 -7.84 8.21
CA ARG A 83 14.38 -8.09 8.84
C ARG A 83 14.64 -7.31 10.13
N GLY A 84 13.59 -7.07 10.89
CA GLY A 84 13.66 -6.27 12.11
C GLY A 84 13.54 -4.76 11.89
N ASP A 85 13.61 -4.25 10.67
CA ASP A 85 13.31 -2.85 10.35
C ASP A 85 11.80 -2.62 10.23
N VAL A 86 11.37 -1.42 10.60
CA VAL A 86 9.98 -0.97 10.56
C VAL A 86 9.92 0.35 9.81
N PHE A 87 9.16 0.39 8.73
CA PHE A 87 8.86 1.57 7.95
C PHE A 87 7.39 1.95 8.12
N LEU A 88 7.14 3.18 8.53
CA LEU A 88 5.79 3.74 8.62
C LEU A 88 5.53 4.60 7.38
N LEU A 89 4.37 4.40 6.78
CA LEU A 89 3.92 5.12 5.60
C LEU A 89 2.72 5.95 6.03
N ASP A 90 2.85 7.26 5.99
CA ASP A 90 2.00 8.22 6.65
C ASP A 90 1.88 7.99 8.16
N THR A 91 1.25 8.92 8.88
CA THR A 91 1.07 8.82 10.33
C THR A 91 -0.16 9.62 10.75
N TYR A 92 -1.30 8.98 10.67
CA TYR A 92 -2.60 9.52 11.05
C TYR A 92 -3.35 8.52 11.91
N TYR A 93 -2.99 8.42 13.18
CA TYR A 93 -3.55 7.49 14.15
C TYR A 93 -4.69 8.10 14.95
N GLU A 94 -4.52 9.36 15.43
CA GLU A 94 -5.55 10.13 16.12
C GLU A 94 -6.44 10.82 15.10
N ARG A 95 -7.58 10.19 14.79
CA ARG A 95 -8.43 10.62 13.66
C ARG A 95 -9.64 11.45 14.07
N GLY A 96 -9.73 11.76 15.36
CA GLY A 96 -10.81 12.57 15.88
C GLY A 96 -12.03 11.80 16.34
N PRO A 97 -13.09 12.52 16.72
CA PRO A 97 -14.27 11.92 17.30
C PRO A 97 -15.04 11.06 16.29
N ARG A 98 -15.70 10.04 16.79
CA ARG A 98 -16.59 9.15 16.03
C ARG A 98 -15.94 8.36 14.89
N MET A 99 -14.61 8.35 14.79
CA MET A 99 -13.92 7.47 13.86
C MET A 99 -13.80 6.07 14.42
N HIS A 100 -13.79 5.06 13.53
CA HIS A 100 -13.49 3.69 13.94
C HIS A 100 -12.11 3.62 14.58
N PRO A 101 -11.98 3.06 15.80
CA PRO A 101 -10.69 2.96 16.46
C PRO A 101 -9.77 2.00 15.70
N ILE A 102 -8.57 2.46 15.39
CA ILE A 102 -7.52 1.62 14.78
C ILE A 102 -7.05 0.57 15.79
N GLY A 103 -7.15 0.88 17.09
CA GLY A 103 -6.64 0.06 18.19
C GLY A 103 -5.12 0.17 18.37
N VAL A 104 -4.53 1.26 17.88
CA VAL A 104 -3.16 1.72 18.10
C VAL A 104 -3.20 3.24 18.12
N ALA A 105 -2.67 3.86 19.17
CA ALA A 105 -2.53 5.30 19.30
C ALA A 105 -1.09 5.75 18.93
N PRO A 106 -0.85 7.04 18.64
CA PRO A 106 0.52 7.54 18.41
C PRO A 106 1.47 7.19 19.55
N ALA A 107 1.00 7.23 20.81
CA ALA A 107 1.77 6.92 21.99
C ALA A 107 2.20 5.43 22.08
N ASP A 108 1.53 4.53 21.37
CA ASP A 108 1.86 3.09 21.37
C ASP A 108 3.04 2.77 20.46
N ILE A 109 3.38 3.67 19.52
CA ILE A 109 4.46 3.44 18.56
C ILE A 109 5.82 3.59 19.27
N LYS A 110 6.53 2.49 19.44
CA LYS A 110 7.81 2.41 20.14
C LYS A 110 9.01 2.29 19.20
N LYS A 111 8.78 1.90 17.96
CA LYS A 111 9.82 1.62 16.98
C LYS A 111 9.42 2.08 15.59
N ALA A 112 10.32 2.81 14.94
CA ALA A 112 10.34 3.03 13.50
C ALA A 112 11.80 3.24 13.06
N ASN A 113 12.18 2.72 11.90
CA ASN A 113 13.49 2.96 11.29
C ASN A 113 13.43 4.15 10.35
N ALA A 114 12.25 4.42 9.76
CA ALA A 114 11.95 5.62 9.00
C ALA A 114 10.43 5.82 8.91
N ILE A 115 10.02 7.08 8.72
CA ILE A 115 8.64 7.49 8.47
C ILE A 115 8.61 8.16 7.10
N PHE A 116 7.81 7.65 6.18
CA PHE A 116 7.66 8.16 4.83
C PHE A 116 6.31 8.86 4.73
N ILE A 117 6.32 10.15 4.44
CA ILE A 117 5.11 10.96 4.30
C ILE A 117 4.83 11.16 2.82
N GLY A 118 3.65 10.72 2.37
CA GLY A 118 3.22 10.89 1.00
C GLY A 118 2.92 12.35 0.69
N HIS A 119 2.13 13.04 1.55
CA HIS A 119 1.99 14.50 1.48
C HIS A 119 1.60 15.12 2.84
N ALA A 120 1.60 16.44 2.93
CA ALA A 120 1.54 17.15 4.20
C ALA A 120 0.12 17.59 4.64
N HIS A 121 -0.95 17.04 4.06
CA HIS A 121 -2.28 17.25 4.61
C HIS A 121 -2.41 16.55 5.97
N PHE A 122 -3.28 17.09 6.83
CA PHE A 122 -3.38 16.64 8.23
C PHE A 122 -3.67 15.12 8.35
N ASP A 123 -4.49 14.60 7.48
CA ASP A 123 -4.92 13.21 7.42
C ASP A 123 -3.83 12.23 6.93
N HIS A 124 -2.61 12.72 6.70
CA HIS A 124 -1.42 11.95 6.37
C HIS A 124 -0.26 12.17 7.36
N ILE A 125 -0.19 13.34 8.05
CA ILE A 125 1.00 13.75 8.78
C ILE A 125 0.74 14.16 10.24
N SER A 126 -0.52 14.25 10.69
CA SER A 126 -0.83 14.91 11.97
C SER A 126 -0.08 14.33 13.18
N ASP A 127 0.21 13.04 13.19
CA ASP A 127 0.92 12.38 14.29
C ASP A 127 2.42 12.18 14.04
N ALA A 128 2.94 12.57 12.86
CA ALA A 128 4.32 12.36 12.47
C ALA A 128 5.31 12.97 13.47
N ALA A 129 5.03 14.18 13.96
CA ALA A 129 5.90 14.84 14.93
C ALA A 129 5.96 14.09 16.26
N THR A 130 4.85 13.57 16.76
CA THR A 130 4.79 12.75 17.98
C THR A 130 5.57 11.46 17.82
N VAL A 131 5.28 10.71 16.75
CA VAL A 131 5.94 9.43 16.47
C VAL A 131 7.44 9.61 16.22
N ALA A 132 7.84 10.63 15.44
CA ALA A 132 9.24 10.91 15.17
C ALA A 132 10.03 11.25 16.42
N LYS A 133 9.49 12.09 17.31
CA LYS A 133 10.17 12.46 18.58
C LYS A 133 10.35 11.28 19.52
N GLN A 134 9.37 10.41 19.65
CA GLN A 134 9.44 9.28 20.58
C GLN A 134 10.27 8.11 20.06
N THR A 135 10.32 7.89 18.75
CA THR A 135 11.10 6.80 18.14
C THR A 135 12.52 7.21 17.74
N GLY A 136 12.76 8.52 17.55
CA GLY A 136 14.00 9.03 16.98
C GLY A 136 14.12 8.79 15.46
N ALA A 137 13.09 8.25 14.82
CA ALA A 137 13.11 7.90 13.41
C ALA A 137 13.23 9.13 12.50
N PRO A 138 14.05 9.08 11.43
CA PRO A 138 14.03 10.10 10.39
C PRO A 138 12.67 10.11 9.69
N VAL A 139 12.18 11.32 9.38
CA VAL A 139 11.00 11.52 8.56
C VAL A 139 11.43 11.95 7.17
N ILE A 140 10.85 11.33 6.15
CA ILE A 140 11.13 11.59 4.74
C ILE A 140 9.85 12.11 4.09
N GLY A 141 9.93 13.22 3.36
CA GLY A 141 8.78 13.81 2.70
C GLY A 141 9.13 15.06 1.90
N ALA A 142 8.15 15.66 1.23
CA ALA A 142 8.32 16.95 0.56
C ALA A 142 8.56 18.08 1.56
N SER A 143 9.04 19.23 1.10
CA SER A 143 9.37 20.38 1.95
C SER A 143 8.22 20.82 2.87
N PHE A 144 6.97 20.75 2.41
CA PHE A 144 5.77 21.06 3.19
C PHE A 144 5.64 20.21 4.47
N ALA A 145 6.06 18.95 4.42
CA ALA A 145 6.12 18.09 5.61
C ALA A 145 7.12 18.63 6.64
N GLY A 146 8.25 19.17 6.18
CA GLY A 146 9.26 19.78 7.05
C GLY A 146 8.74 20.98 7.85
N GLU A 147 7.87 21.78 7.26
CA GLU A 147 7.22 22.92 7.95
C GLU A 147 6.31 22.42 9.08
N VAL A 148 5.48 21.41 8.81
CA VAL A 148 4.60 20.79 9.81
C VAL A 148 5.41 20.19 10.94
N LEU A 149 6.46 19.42 10.62
CA LEU A 149 7.33 18.76 11.59
C LEU A 149 8.09 19.77 12.47
N THR A 150 8.57 20.87 11.88
CA THR A 150 9.25 21.93 12.62
C THR A 150 8.31 22.59 13.62
N LYS A 151 7.08 22.89 13.22
CA LYS A 151 6.02 23.39 14.12
C LYS A 151 5.72 22.40 15.24
N GLY A 152 5.75 21.08 14.94
CA GLY A 152 5.59 19.98 15.90
C GLY A 152 6.82 19.73 16.78
N GLY A 153 7.92 20.52 16.64
CA GLY A 153 9.14 20.42 17.45
C GLY A 153 10.07 19.29 17.08
N VAL A 154 9.98 18.76 15.85
CA VAL A 154 10.93 17.78 15.32
C VAL A 154 12.22 18.51 14.90
N PRO A 155 13.42 18.08 15.37
CA PRO A 155 14.67 18.69 14.96
C PRO A 155 14.90 18.58 13.44
N ALA A 156 15.42 19.64 12.81
CA ALA A 156 15.66 19.68 11.37
C ALA A 156 16.54 18.53 10.87
N ARG A 157 17.51 18.06 11.68
CA ARG A 157 18.38 16.90 11.35
C ARG A 157 17.62 15.58 11.23
N GLN A 158 16.41 15.50 11.76
CA GLN A 158 15.55 14.31 11.74
C GLN A 158 14.61 14.28 10.52
N PHE A 159 14.62 15.34 9.73
CA PHE A 159 13.80 15.45 8.53
C PHE A 159 14.67 15.46 7.26
N LYS A 160 14.33 14.60 6.30
CA LYS A 160 14.95 14.53 4.98
C LYS A 160 13.96 14.98 3.92
N VAL A 161 14.24 16.10 3.27
CA VAL A 161 13.45 16.58 2.14
C VAL A 161 13.75 15.73 0.91
N VAL A 162 12.70 15.31 0.21
CA VAL A 162 12.74 14.66 -1.11
C VAL A 162 11.84 15.41 -2.08
N LYS A 163 12.21 15.39 -3.37
CA LYS A 163 11.48 16.07 -4.46
C LYS A 163 11.10 15.13 -5.59
N GLY A 164 11.50 13.87 -5.49
CA GLY A 164 11.40 12.85 -6.53
C GLY A 164 12.75 12.61 -7.23
N GLY A 165 13.09 11.34 -7.42
CA GLY A 165 14.38 10.89 -7.97
C GLY A 165 15.41 10.48 -6.92
N GLU A 166 15.18 10.77 -5.63
CA GLU A 166 16.10 10.34 -4.57
C GLU A 166 16.00 8.84 -4.33
N VAL A 167 17.16 8.27 -3.99
CA VAL A 167 17.32 6.87 -3.62
C VAL A 167 17.84 6.79 -2.19
N MET A 168 17.21 5.97 -1.36
CA MET A 168 17.56 5.74 0.02
C MET A 168 17.85 4.27 0.22
N GLN A 169 18.89 3.96 1.01
CA GLN A 169 19.34 2.59 1.26
C GLN A 169 19.10 2.24 2.73
N TYR A 170 18.48 1.07 2.94
CA TYR A 170 18.33 0.43 4.24
C TYR A 170 18.82 -1.02 4.14
N PRO A 171 19.07 -1.71 5.27
CA PRO A 171 19.49 -3.11 5.23
C PRO A 171 18.51 -4.00 4.44
N GLY A 172 18.90 -4.40 3.22
CA GLY A 172 18.09 -5.24 2.34
C GLY A 172 16.90 -4.54 1.68
N VAL A 173 16.81 -3.19 1.74
CA VAL A 173 15.73 -2.43 1.12
C VAL A 173 16.27 -1.16 0.46
N THR A 174 15.97 -0.97 -0.81
CA THR A 174 16.15 0.30 -1.51
C THR A 174 14.82 1.00 -1.63
N VAL A 175 14.76 2.30 -1.32
CA VAL A 175 13.55 3.11 -1.47
C VAL A 175 13.82 4.22 -2.48
N GLU A 176 13.02 4.26 -3.53
CA GLU A 176 13.08 5.31 -4.55
C GLU A 176 11.86 6.23 -4.43
N ALA A 177 12.11 7.53 -4.40
CA ALA A 177 11.06 8.55 -4.37
C ALA A 177 10.71 9.02 -5.78
N ALA A 178 9.43 9.30 -6.04
CA ALA A 178 8.98 9.99 -7.24
C ALA A 178 7.94 11.04 -6.90
N LEU A 179 8.00 12.19 -7.56
CA LEU A 179 6.95 13.19 -7.47
C LEU A 179 5.65 12.62 -8.04
N GLY A 180 4.58 12.73 -7.28
CA GLY A 180 3.22 12.49 -7.70
C GLY A 180 2.43 13.79 -7.75
N HIS A 181 1.12 13.71 -8.03
CA HIS A 181 0.20 14.82 -7.90
C HIS A 181 -0.94 14.44 -6.96
N HIS A 182 -1.48 15.44 -6.28
CA HIS A 182 -2.69 15.25 -5.50
C HIS A 182 -3.88 14.96 -6.42
N ASN A 183 -4.90 14.30 -5.89
CA ASN A 183 -6.12 14.10 -6.65
C ASN A 183 -6.74 15.44 -7.06
N VAL A 184 -7.35 15.45 -8.24
CA VAL A 184 -8.02 16.63 -8.80
C VAL A 184 -9.54 16.45 -8.84
N ILE A 185 -10.07 15.50 -8.10
CA ILE A 185 -11.50 15.14 -8.10
C ILE A 185 -12.36 16.36 -7.83
N ALA A 186 -11.99 17.19 -6.85
CA ALA A 186 -12.72 18.42 -6.53
C ALA A 186 -12.77 19.43 -7.68
N THR A 187 -11.83 19.37 -8.63
CA THR A 187 -11.77 20.28 -9.78
C THR A 187 -12.40 19.67 -11.04
N THR A 188 -12.59 18.36 -11.08
CA THR A 188 -13.12 17.63 -12.25
C THR A 188 -14.60 17.29 -12.16
N VAL A 189 -15.19 17.35 -10.96
CA VAL A 189 -16.61 17.10 -10.76
C VAL A 189 -17.42 18.41 -10.82
N PRO A 190 -18.68 18.37 -11.26
CA PRO A 190 -19.54 19.56 -11.28
C PRO A 190 -19.67 20.19 -9.91
N ALA A 191 -19.73 21.52 -9.86
CA ALA A 191 -19.98 22.26 -8.63
C ALA A 191 -21.22 21.74 -7.91
N GLY A 192 -21.10 21.51 -6.59
CA GLY A 192 -22.16 20.95 -5.77
C GLY A 192 -22.35 19.44 -5.86
N PHE A 193 -21.52 18.72 -6.66
CA PHE A 193 -21.61 17.25 -6.73
C PHE A 193 -21.17 16.59 -5.41
N LEU A 194 -20.03 17.02 -4.87
CA LEU A 194 -19.52 16.50 -3.59
C LEU A 194 -20.45 16.85 -2.43
N GLU A 195 -20.98 18.07 -2.42
CA GLU A 195 -21.94 18.52 -1.41
C GLU A 195 -23.24 17.71 -1.48
N LYS A 196 -23.74 17.41 -2.67
CA LYS A 196 -24.94 16.56 -2.85
C LYS A 196 -24.69 15.11 -2.42
N GLN A 197 -23.54 14.56 -2.76
CA GLN A 197 -23.16 13.22 -2.29
C GLN A 197 -22.98 13.20 -0.78
N SER A 198 -22.28 14.18 -0.21
CA SER A 198 -22.11 14.33 1.23
C SER A 198 -23.44 14.43 1.95
N ALA A 199 -24.32 15.32 1.50
CA ALA A 199 -25.66 15.49 2.06
C ALA A 199 -26.52 14.21 1.97
N ALA A 200 -26.47 13.49 0.85
CA ALA A 200 -27.17 12.22 0.68
C ALA A 200 -26.63 11.15 1.63
N LEU A 201 -25.30 11.10 1.80
CA LEU A 201 -24.63 10.20 2.72
C LEU A 201 -24.91 10.56 4.19
N GLU A 202 -24.90 11.83 4.55
CA GLU A 202 -25.25 12.33 5.88
C GLU A 202 -26.72 11.99 6.23
N THR A 203 -27.64 12.21 5.31
CA THR A 203 -29.07 11.84 5.48
C THR A 203 -29.23 10.34 5.68
N ALA A 204 -28.49 9.52 4.96
CA ALA A 204 -28.54 8.06 5.09
C ALA A 204 -27.86 7.54 6.36
N SER A 205 -26.98 8.32 7.00
CA SER A 205 -26.16 7.83 8.12
C SER A 205 -26.82 7.94 9.49
N LEU A 206 -27.92 8.64 9.64
CA LEU A 206 -28.56 8.94 10.93
C LEU A 206 -27.61 9.60 11.96
N GLN A 207 -26.55 10.23 11.51
CA GLN A 207 -25.54 10.81 12.39
C GLN A 207 -26.00 12.17 12.91
N GLN A 208 -25.87 12.35 14.21
CA GLN A 208 -26.06 13.65 14.84
C GLN A 208 -24.89 14.56 14.42
N PRO A 209 -25.13 15.86 14.21
CA PRO A 209 -24.05 16.83 14.00
C PRO A 209 -23.00 16.74 15.11
N LEU A 210 -21.74 17.02 14.76
CA LEU A 210 -20.68 17.08 15.76
C LEU A 210 -20.99 18.16 16.79
N THR A 211 -20.79 17.84 18.06
CA THR A 211 -20.84 18.81 19.15
C THR A 211 -19.70 19.82 19.00
N ASP A 212 -19.77 20.94 19.68
CA ASP A 212 -18.70 21.95 19.61
C ASP A 212 -17.38 21.43 20.17
N ALA A 213 -17.40 20.56 21.18
CA ALA A 213 -16.21 19.90 21.70
C ALA A 213 -15.58 18.96 20.66
N GLU A 214 -16.39 18.18 19.93
CA GLU A 214 -15.91 17.30 18.86
C GLU A 214 -15.34 18.07 17.66
N LYS A 215 -15.97 19.19 17.28
CA LYS A 215 -15.42 20.10 16.26
C LYS A 215 -14.07 20.67 16.69
N GLN A 216 -13.97 21.12 17.95
CA GLN A 216 -12.72 21.66 18.49
C GLN A 216 -11.61 20.61 18.49
N GLN A 217 -11.91 19.35 18.84
CA GLN A 217 -10.95 18.25 18.76
C GLN A 217 -10.48 18.01 17.32
N LEU A 218 -11.41 17.96 16.38
CA LEU A 218 -11.08 17.77 14.96
C LEU A 218 -10.26 18.93 14.40
N ASP A 219 -10.58 20.17 14.75
CA ASP A 219 -9.82 21.35 14.34
C ASP A 219 -8.40 21.35 14.92
N ALA A 220 -8.22 20.87 16.14
CA ALA A 220 -6.89 20.68 16.73
C ALA A 220 -6.05 19.68 15.96
N ILE A 221 -6.64 18.54 15.54
CA ILE A 221 -5.96 17.54 14.68
C ILE A 221 -5.61 18.17 13.32
N ARG A 222 -6.56 18.84 12.68
CA ARG A 222 -6.37 19.50 11.38
C ARG A 222 -5.29 20.57 11.38
N ALA A 223 -5.05 21.19 12.54
CA ALA A 223 -3.98 22.17 12.70
C ALA A 223 -2.56 21.57 12.60
N HIS A 224 -2.43 20.24 12.71
CA HIS A 224 -1.17 19.51 12.55
C HIS A 224 -0.84 19.15 11.10
N GLY A 225 -1.52 19.73 10.12
CA GLY A 225 -1.23 19.59 8.70
C GLY A 225 -0.93 20.91 8.01
N SER A 226 -0.57 20.85 6.75
CA SER A 226 -0.44 22.00 5.86
C SER A 226 -1.69 22.12 4.97
N ARG A 227 -2.04 23.35 4.61
CA ARG A 227 -3.10 23.67 3.64
C ARG A 227 -2.55 24.43 2.42
N ASP A 228 -1.23 24.39 2.21
CA ASP A 228 -0.62 25.07 1.07
C ASP A 228 -1.12 24.43 -0.23
N PRO A 229 -1.74 25.23 -1.14
CA PRO A 229 -2.27 24.68 -2.39
C PRO A 229 -1.19 24.09 -3.32
N LYS A 230 0.08 24.46 -3.14
CA LYS A 230 1.19 23.88 -3.90
C LYS A 230 1.48 22.43 -3.56
N ILE A 231 0.95 21.89 -2.45
CA ILE A 231 1.01 20.47 -2.13
C ILE A 231 0.44 19.66 -3.29
N ALA A 232 -0.58 20.16 -3.96
CA ALA A 232 -1.24 19.44 -5.04
C ALA A 232 -0.32 19.11 -6.22
N THR A 233 0.69 19.92 -6.50
CA THR A 233 1.62 19.75 -7.64
C THR A 233 3.03 19.40 -7.21
N ASP A 234 3.49 19.90 -6.07
CA ASP A 234 4.90 19.86 -5.68
C ASP A 234 5.13 19.11 -4.36
N GLY A 235 4.06 18.69 -3.70
CA GLY A 235 4.12 18.14 -2.34
C GLY A 235 3.77 16.68 -2.17
N VAL A 236 3.41 15.95 -3.24
CA VAL A 236 3.07 14.52 -3.17
C VAL A 236 4.27 13.68 -3.58
N ILE A 237 4.67 12.74 -2.73
CA ILE A 237 5.78 11.83 -3.00
C ILE A 237 5.28 10.39 -2.94
N ASN A 238 5.58 9.63 -3.98
CA ASN A 238 5.37 8.19 -4.03
C ASN A 238 6.68 7.48 -3.73
N TYR A 239 6.62 6.32 -3.09
CA TYR A 239 7.79 5.56 -2.67
C TYR A 239 7.72 4.13 -3.19
N LEU A 240 8.75 3.71 -3.93
CA LEU A 240 8.95 2.34 -4.37
C LEU A 240 9.99 1.69 -3.48
N PHE A 241 9.57 0.72 -2.67
CA PHE A 241 10.43 -0.14 -1.87
C PHE A 241 10.80 -1.37 -2.68
N THR A 242 12.10 -1.58 -2.88
CA THR A 242 12.65 -2.78 -3.51
C THR A 242 13.38 -3.60 -2.46
N PHE A 243 12.84 -4.76 -2.13
CA PHE A 243 13.45 -5.72 -1.21
C PHE A 243 14.45 -6.62 -1.94
N GLY A 244 15.42 -7.18 -1.23
CA GLY A 244 16.65 -7.78 -1.74
C GLY A 244 16.53 -8.77 -2.92
N ASN A 245 15.36 -9.42 -3.10
CA ASN A 245 15.10 -10.33 -4.22
C ASN A 245 14.31 -9.69 -5.38
N GLY A 246 14.24 -8.36 -5.44
CA GLY A 246 13.45 -7.67 -6.45
C GLY A 246 11.94 -7.75 -6.19
N PHE A 247 11.52 -7.91 -4.93
CA PHE A 247 10.13 -7.77 -4.52
C PHE A 247 9.81 -6.28 -4.34
N HIS A 248 8.81 -5.80 -5.06
CA HIS A 248 8.46 -4.38 -5.14
C HIS A 248 7.19 -4.06 -4.36
N VAL A 249 7.28 -3.08 -3.46
CA VAL A 249 6.12 -2.50 -2.76
C VAL A 249 6.05 -1.02 -3.11
N LEU A 250 4.94 -0.58 -3.67
CA LEU A 250 4.69 0.81 -4.02
C LEU A 250 3.71 1.45 -3.05
N PHE A 251 4.07 2.58 -2.50
CA PHE A 251 3.19 3.45 -1.75
C PHE A 251 2.89 4.72 -2.54
N ALA A 252 1.61 5.00 -2.77
CA ALA A 252 1.09 6.25 -3.32
C ALA A 252 -0.14 6.64 -2.51
N ASP A 253 -0.10 7.78 -1.85
CA ASP A 253 -1.15 8.24 -0.93
C ASP A 253 -2.18 9.15 -1.60
N SER A 254 -1.96 9.51 -2.86
CA SER A 254 -2.89 10.35 -3.62
C SER A 254 -2.95 9.94 -5.09
N PRO A 255 -4.16 9.78 -5.68
CA PRO A 255 -4.34 9.34 -7.04
C PRO A 255 -4.52 10.53 -8.00
N GLY A 256 -3.51 11.38 -8.11
CA GLY A 256 -3.48 12.48 -9.07
C GLY A 256 -3.10 12.02 -10.49
N PRO A 257 -3.04 12.95 -11.45
CA PRO A 257 -2.56 12.66 -12.80
C PRO A 257 -1.16 12.04 -12.78
N ILE A 258 -0.94 11.00 -13.59
CA ILE A 258 0.34 10.28 -13.62
C ILE A 258 1.47 11.19 -14.12
N THR A 259 2.51 11.32 -13.32
CA THR A 259 3.69 12.13 -13.59
C THR A 259 4.76 11.37 -14.39
N ASP A 260 5.76 12.09 -14.91
CA ASP A 260 6.93 11.47 -15.54
C ASP A 260 7.76 10.70 -14.51
N GLY A 261 7.84 11.18 -13.27
CA GLY A 261 8.50 10.48 -12.18
C GLY A 261 7.86 9.12 -11.87
N GLN A 262 6.53 9.05 -11.81
CA GLN A 262 5.81 7.79 -11.64
C GLN A 262 6.00 6.85 -12.85
N ARG A 263 5.98 7.38 -14.08
CA ARG A 263 6.30 6.60 -15.28
C ARG A 263 7.71 6.02 -15.24
N ALA A 264 8.69 6.81 -14.78
CA ALA A 264 10.07 6.35 -14.62
C ALA A 264 10.20 5.23 -13.56
N LEU A 265 9.49 5.34 -12.42
CA LEU A 265 9.41 4.24 -11.44
C LEU A 265 8.80 2.97 -12.04
N ALA A 266 7.71 3.10 -12.79
CA ALA A 266 7.03 1.96 -13.43
C ALA A 266 7.91 1.27 -14.49
N GLN A 267 8.83 1.99 -15.13
CA GLN A 267 9.82 1.39 -16.04
C GLN A 267 10.88 0.56 -15.30
N LYS A 268 11.29 0.98 -14.10
CA LYS A 268 12.22 0.24 -13.24
C LYS A 268 11.59 -1.00 -12.61
N ALA A 269 10.32 -0.91 -12.25
CA ALA A 269 9.51 -1.99 -11.71
C ALA A 269 8.29 -2.23 -12.61
N PRO A 270 8.47 -2.93 -13.75
CA PRO A 270 7.41 -3.08 -14.76
C PRO A 270 6.20 -3.88 -14.28
N ALA A 271 6.31 -4.57 -13.15
CA ALA A 271 5.23 -5.15 -12.39
C ALA A 271 5.54 -5.02 -10.90
N VAL A 272 4.66 -4.35 -10.16
CA VAL A 272 4.76 -4.18 -8.71
C VAL A 272 4.10 -5.38 -8.03
N ASP A 273 4.74 -5.95 -7.00
CA ASP A 273 4.17 -7.09 -6.28
C ASP A 273 3.01 -6.65 -5.37
N VAL A 274 3.21 -5.53 -4.66
CA VAL A 274 2.21 -4.94 -3.76
C VAL A 274 2.12 -3.44 -4.00
N ALA A 275 0.92 -2.92 -4.15
CA ALA A 275 0.67 -1.48 -4.18
C ALA A 275 -0.31 -1.07 -3.07
N MET A 276 -0.09 0.09 -2.50
CA MET A 276 -0.96 0.75 -1.54
C MET A 276 -1.47 2.02 -2.22
N PHE A 277 -2.75 2.02 -2.60
CA PHE A 277 -3.39 3.10 -3.34
C PHE A 277 -4.56 3.68 -2.56
N PRO A 278 -4.77 5.00 -2.60
CA PRO A 278 -5.92 5.60 -1.99
C PRO A 278 -7.16 5.42 -2.88
N TYR A 279 -8.29 5.25 -2.24
CA TYR A 279 -9.59 5.25 -2.87
C TYR A 279 -10.55 6.14 -2.06
N PHE A 280 -11.17 7.07 -2.73
CA PHE A 280 -12.27 7.81 -2.18
C PHE A 280 -13.57 7.09 -2.54
N ASP A 281 -14.49 7.00 -1.60
CA ASP A 281 -15.73 6.22 -1.67
C ASP A 281 -16.78 6.78 -2.65
N PHE A 282 -16.37 7.26 -3.81
CA PHE A 282 -17.27 7.77 -4.85
C PHE A 282 -16.72 7.51 -6.26
N GLU A 283 -17.62 7.44 -7.23
CA GLU A 283 -17.31 7.07 -8.62
C GLU A 283 -16.19 7.90 -9.25
N ALA A 284 -16.09 9.19 -8.94
CA ALA A 284 -15.06 10.07 -9.47
C ALA A 284 -13.63 9.66 -9.04
N GLY A 285 -13.48 8.88 -7.96
CA GLY A 285 -12.19 8.35 -7.50
C GLY A 285 -11.71 7.13 -8.27
N ILE A 286 -12.58 6.44 -9.01
CA ILE A 286 -12.23 5.21 -9.73
C ILE A 286 -11.29 5.46 -10.91
N PRO A 287 -11.53 6.41 -11.83
CA PRO A 287 -10.64 6.62 -12.97
C PRO A 287 -9.17 6.88 -12.60
N PRO A 288 -8.83 7.81 -11.69
CA PRO A 288 -7.44 8.04 -11.31
C PRO A 288 -6.81 6.85 -10.56
N LEU A 289 -7.58 6.08 -9.78
CA LEU A 289 -7.13 4.83 -9.21
C LEU A 289 -6.76 3.81 -10.30
N LEU A 290 -7.59 3.67 -11.33
CA LEU A 290 -7.32 2.77 -12.45
C LEU A 290 -6.10 3.20 -13.28
N ASP A 291 -5.80 4.49 -13.35
CA ASP A 291 -4.59 4.99 -14.01
C ASP A 291 -3.32 4.56 -13.24
N LEU A 292 -3.34 4.57 -11.90
CA LEU A 292 -2.28 4.00 -11.07
C LEU A 292 -2.15 2.48 -11.33
N VAL A 293 -3.26 1.74 -11.33
CA VAL A 293 -3.26 0.29 -11.58
C VAL A 293 -2.70 -0.05 -12.97
N LYS A 294 -3.10 0.67 -14.00
CA LYS A 294 -2.59 0.47 -15.37
C LYS A 294 -1.10 0.80 -15.49
N THR A 295 -0.66 1.85 -14.80
CA THR A 295 0.73 2.31 -14.84
C THR A 295 1.66 1.33 -14.16
N PHE A 296 1.34 0.87 -12.95
CA PHE A 296 2.23 0.07 -12.11
C PHE A 296 1.95 -1.43 -12.16
N LYS A 297 0.82 -1.86 -12.70
CA LYS A 297 0.41 -3.26 -12.92
C LYS A 297 0.63 -4.14 -11.67
N PRO A 298 0.10 -3.75 -10.51
CA PRO A 298 0.35 -4.47 -9.28
C PRO A 298 -0.29 -5.86 -9.28
N SER A 299 0.40 -6.82 -8.66
CA SER A 299 -0.17 -8.16 -8.41
C SER A 299 -1.20 -8.13 -7.28
N THR A 300 -0.95 -7.28 -6.26
CA THR A 300 -1.83 -7.08 -5.10
C THR A 300 -1.99 -5.60 -4.81
N VAL A 301 -3.21 -5.16 -4.55
CA VAL A 301 -3.54 -3.78 -4.16
C VAL A 301 -4.18 -3.77 -2.78
N PHE A 302 -3.66 -2.94 -1.90
CA PHE A 302 -4.33 -2.48 -0.68
C PHE A 302 -4.98 -1.14 -0.99
N LEU A 303 -6.27 -1.03 -0.70
CA LEU A 303 -6.99 0.24 -0.80
C LEU A 303 -7.00 0.92 0.57
N GLY A 304 -6.50 2.14 0.63
CA GLY A 304 -6.62 3.03 1.77
C GLY A 304 -7.56 4.19 1.49
N HIS A 305 -7.71 5.12 2.43
CA HIS A 305 -8.47 6.37 2.29
C HIS A 305 -9.98 6.19 2.07
N HIS A 306 -10.53 5.01 2.33
CA HIS A 306 -11.96 4.73 2.19
C HIS A 306 -12.70 4.68 3.52
N ASP A 307 -12.00 4.77 4.63
CA ASP A 307 -12.53 4.85 5.99
C ASP A 307 -12.68 6.33 6.40
N SER A 308 -13.68 6.98 5.84
CA SER A 308 -13.92 8.42 5.84
C SER A 308 -13.87 9.08 7.22
N GLU A 309 -13.27 10.25 7.29
CA GLU A 309 -13.30 11.10 8.49
C GLU A 309 -14.71 11.67 8.75
N GLY A 310 -15.05 11.77 10.01
CA GLY A 310 -16.22 12.53 10.48
C GLY A 310 -17.58 11.92 10.25
N THR A 311 -17.71 10.81 9.53
CA THR A 311 -19.01 10.19 9.24
C THR A 311 -19.22 8.83 9.89
N MET A 312 -18.23 8.27 10.57
CA MET A 312 -18.23 6.87 11.07
C MET A 312 -18.59 5.85 9.98
N LYS A 313 -18.42 6.21 8.74
CA LYS A 313 -18.70 5.32 7.62
C LYS A 313 -17.45 4.53 7.31
N TRP A 314 -17.55 3.24 7.49
CA TRP A 314 -16.73 2.31 6.77
C TRP A 314 -17.21 2.34 5.32
N ALA A 315 -16.59 3.12 4.46
CA ALA A 315 -16.92 3.10 3.07
C ALA A 315 -16.48 1.77 2.47
N SER A 316 -17.38 1.13 1.75
CA SER A 316 -17.04 -0.09 1.04
C SER A 316 -16.01 0.21 -0.05
N ASN A 317 -14.91 -0.53 -0.05
CA ASN A 317 -13.94 -0.51 -1.16
C ASN A 317 -14.41 -1.37 -2.36
N TYR A 318 -15.60 -1.99 -2.25
CA TYR A 318 -16.14 -2.93 -3.22
C TYR A 318 -16.28 -2.34 -4.65
N PRO A 319 -16.76 -1.10 -4.87
CA PRO A 319 -16.81 -0.51 -6.21
C PRO A 319 -15.43 -0.39 -6.86
N ALA A 320 -14.41 0.01 -6.09
CA ALA A 320 -13.04 0.09 -6.57
C ALA A 320 -12.47 -1.31 -6.86
N ALA A 321 -12.73 -2.29 -6.00
CA ALA A 321 -12.30 -3.68 -6.20
C ALA A 321 -12.92 -4.28 -7.48
N LEU A 322 -14.19 -4.02 -7.76
CA LEU A 322 -14.85 -4.43 -9.01
C LEU A 322 -14.19 -3.76 -10.22
N ALA A 323 -13.99 -2.45 -10.18
CA ALA A 323 -13.38 -1.71 -11.26
C ALA A 323 -11.94 -2.20 -11.55
N ILE A 324 -11.14 -2.48 -10.50
CA ILE A 324 -9.80 -3.06 -10.65
C ILE A 324 -9.88 -4.44 -11.27
N ARG A 325 -10.77 -5.32 -10.80
CA ARG A 325 -10.97 -6.67 -11.36
C ARG A 325 -11.28 -6.62 -12.85
N ASP A 326 -12.16 -5.71 -13.26
CA ASP A 326 -12.59 -5.60 -14.64
C ASP A 326 -11.49 -5.00 -15.55
N ALA A 327 -10.70 -4.05 -15.03
CA ALA A 327 -9.61 -3.41 -15.76
C ALA A 327 -8.30 -4.22 -15.74
N SER A 328 -8.05 -4.99 -14.69
CA SER A 328 -6.83 -5.78 -14.47
C SER A 328 -7.15 -7.11 -13.75
N PRO A 329 -7.68 -8.11 -14.46
CA PRO A 329 -8.17 -9.36 -13.85
C PRO A 329 -7.12 -10.18 -13.08
N LYS A 330 -5.83 -9.87 -13.27
CA LYS A 330 -4.72 -10.52 -12.55
C LYS A 330 -4.37 -9.82 -11.24
N THR A 331 -4.87 -8.61 -11.02
CA THR A 331 -4.64 -7.83 -9.80
C THR A 331 -5.60 -8.30 -8.72
N ARG A 332 -5.07 -8.67 -7.56
CA ARG A 332 -5.85 -8.97 -6.37
C ARG A 332 -6.06 -7.70 -5.55
N THR A 333 -7.29 -7.39 -5.22
CA THR A 333 -7.59 -6.34 -4.23
C THR A 333 -7.71 -6.97 -2.85
N MET A 334 -7.04 -6.35 -1.87
CA MET A 334 -7.09 -6.75 -0.46
C MET A 334 -8.21 -6.02 0.25
N ASP A 335 -9.05 -6.78 0.94
CA ASP A 335 -10.06 -6.27 1.86
C ASP A 335 -9.70 -6.79 3.26
N VAL A 336 -9.02 -5.96 4.04
CA VAL A 336 -8.51 -6.31 5.36
C VAL A 336 -8.95 -5.27 6.38
N ILE A 337 -9.24 -5.71 7.60
CA ILE A 337 -9.47 -4.81 8.72
C ILE A 337 -8.14 -4.27 9.26
N TYR A 338 -8.23 -3.21 10.08
CA TYR A 338 -7.05 -2.59 10.68
C TYR A 338 -6.15 -3.60 11.39
N ARG A 339 -4.85 -3.43 11.20
CA ARG A 339 -3.77 -4.21 11.84
C ARG A 339 -3.65 -5.66 11.38
N THR A 340 -4.57 -6.17 10.54
CA THR A 340 -4.41 -7.52 9.99
C THR A 340 -3.05 -7.65 9.32
N PRO A 341 -2.20 -8.60 9.76
CA PRO A 341 -0.92 -8.83 9.10
C PRO A 341 -1.14 -9.55 7.78
N VAL A 342 -0.60 -8.99 6.70
CA VAL A 342 -0.49 -9.66 5.41
C VAL A 342 0.99 -9.88 5.14
N CYS A 343 1.40 -11.13 5.18
CA CYS A 343 2.80 -11.52 5.00
C CYS A 343 3.07 -11.93 3.57
N PHE A 344 4.18 -11.46 3.02
CA PHE A 344 4.68 -11.85 1.71
C PHE A 344 6.10 -12.40 1.87
N ASN A 345 6.38 -13.53 1.22
CA ASN A 345 7.76 -13.98 1.06
C ASN A 345 8.35 -13.32 -0.19
N THR A 346 9.41 -12.54 -0.02
CA THR A 346 10.01 -11.72 -1.08
C THR A 346 10.63 -12.56 -2.22
N ALA A 347 11.09 -13.78 -1.93
CA ALA A 347 11.68 -14.68 -2.91
C ALA A 347 10.62 -15.46 -3.70
N SER A 348 9.68 -16.10 -3.00
CA SER A 348 8.66 -16.95 -3.64
C SER A 348 7.41 -16.21 -4.07
N LYS A 349 7.24 -14.95 -3.64
CA LYS A 349 6.06 -14.10 -3.84
C LYS A 349 4.75 -14.70 -3.29
N GLN A 350 4.86 -15.69 -2.40
CA GLN A 350 3.70 -16.26 -1.70
C GLN A 350 3.19 -15.31 -0.65
N MET A 351 1.88 -15.37 -0.40
CA MET A 351 1.19 -14.52 0.55
C MET A 351 0.41 -15.35 1.58
N VAL A 352 0.38 -14.85 2.82
CA VAL A 352 -0.46 -15.34 3.92
C VAL A 352 -1.16 -14.14 4.56
N ILE A 353 -2.44 -14.29 4.83
CA ILE A 353 -3.23 -13.33 5.61
C ILE A 353 -3.36 -13.92 7.01
N GLY A 354 -2.97 -13.17 8.03
CA GLY A 354 -3.13 -13.56 9.41
C GLY A 354 -4.55 -13.24 9.93
N TRP A 355 -4.94 -13.94 10.99
CA TRP A 355 -6.24 -13.79 11.68
C TRP A 355 -6.02 -13.60 13.17
#